data_085ce0ef024384123bf85696e63291c6
#
_entry.id   085ce0ef024384123bf85696e63291c6
#
_cell.length_a   1.000
_cell.length_b   1.000
_cell.length_c   1.000
_cell.angle_alpha   90.00
_cell.angle_beta   90.00
_cell.angle_gamma   90.00
#
_symmetry.space_group_name_H-M   'P 1'
#
loop_
_entity.id
_entity.type
_entity.pdbx_description
1 polymer ?
#
loop_
_entity_poly.entity_id
_entity_poly.type
_entity_poly.pdbx_seq_one_letter_code
_entity_poly.pdbx_strand_id
1 'polypeptide(L)'
;ASYRAIHDIREEERYYPDARAIDPDDLPQFDLLCGGFPCQAFSNAGRRKGFADARGTLFFEIARLAEAKRPRYLLLENVPGLLSHDHGKTFAAILSALDDLGYHVEWTVLNSKHFGVPQSRKRVFLICYLDPRCAGKILPVFGTDGKALIQVLGGSQGHRVYDPEGVA
;
A
#
# COMPACT_ATOMS: atom_id res chain seq x y z
N ALA A 1 15.53 10.40 -14.21
CA ALA A 1 16.36 11.61 -14.24
C ALA A 1 16.14 12.46 -12.98
N SER A 2 14.88 12.79 -12.63
CA SER A 2 14.55 13.73 -11.52
C SER A 2 15.03 13.24 -10.15
N TYR A 3 14.85 11.95 -9.82
CA TYR A 3 15.28 11.41 -8.53
C TYR A 3 16.79 11.59 -8.31
N ARG A 4 17.60 11.19 -9.29
CA ARG A 4 19.07 11.34 -9.21
C ARG A 4 19.57 12.79 -9.18
N ALA A 5 18.75 13.75 -9.63
CA ALA A 5 19.11 15.16 -9.62
C ALA A 5 18.85 15.83 -8.26
N ILE A 6 17.96 15.23 -7.44
CA ILE A 6 17.50 15.80 -6.17
C ILE A 6 18.16 15.10 -4.97
N HIS A 7 18.47 13.81 -5.11
CA HIS A 7 19.04 13.00 -4.06
C HIS A 7 20.51 12.70 -4.31
N ASP A 8 21.33 12.83 -3.27
CA ASP A 8 22.71 12.38 -3.25
C ASP A 8 22.71 10.85 -3.15
N ILE A 9 22.79 10.19 -4.33
CA ILE A 9 22.71 8.73 -4.43
C ILE A 9 24.08 8.15 -4.08
N ARG A 10 24.13 7.39 -3.00
CA ARG A 10 25.34 6.69 -2.58
C ARG A 10 25.63 5.53 -3.53
N GLU A 11 26.91 5.12 -3.61
CA GLU A 11 27.34 4.01 -4.46
C GLU A 11 26.64 2.67 -4.11
N GLU A 12 26.21 2.51 -2.85
CA GLU A 12 25.51 1.32 -2.40
C GLU A 12 24.02 1.29 -2.78
N GLU A 13 23.45 2.44 -3.21
CA GLU A 13 22.05 2.52 -3.59
C GLU A 13 21.81 1.87 -4.95
N ARG A 14 20.96 0.87 -4.97
CA ARG A 14 20.53 0.21 -6.20
C ARG A 14 19.36 0.94 -6.82
N TYR A 15 19.50 1.29 -8.07
CA TYR A 15 18.47 1.97 -8.84
C TYR A 15 18.02 1.10 -10.01
N TYR A 16 16.75 0.78 -10.04
CA TYR A 16 16.12 0.05 -11.13
C TYR A 16 15.13 0.97 -11.86
N PRO A 17 15.20 1.07 -13.20
CA PRO A 17 14.30 1.92 -13.95
C PRO A 17 12.88 1.37 -14.02
N ASP A 18 12.69 0.08 -13.80
CA ASP A 18 11.42 -0.63 -13.86
C ASP A 18 11.36 -1.72 -12.78
N ALA A 19 10.32 -1.68 -11.96
CA ALA A 19 10.14 -2.67 -10.90
C ALA A 19 9.97 -4.11 -11.42
N ARG A 20 9.49 -4.26 -12.66
CA ARG A 20 9.34 -5.56 -13.32
C ARG A 20 10.68 -6.25 -13.63
N ALA A 21 11.73 -5.44 -13.78
CA ALA A 21 13.08 -5.93 -14.05
C ALA A 21 13.88 -6.26 -12.78
N ILE A 22 13.32 -6.05 -11.60
CA ILE A 22 13.99 -6.35 -10.34
C ILE A 22 13.99 -7.86 -10.12
N ASP A 23 15.18 -8.45 -10.06
CA ASP A 23 15.36 -9.79 -9.52
C ASP A 23 15.37 -9.69 -7.99
N PRO A 24 14.46 -10.38 -7.28
CA PRO A 24 14.47 -10.36 -5.82
C PRO A 24 15.81 -10.82 -5.23
N ASP A 25 16.51 -11.73 -5.88
CA ASP A 25 17.79 -12.26 -5.40
C ASP A 25 18.91 -11.22 -5.41
N ASP A 26 18.80 -10.21 -6.27
CA ASP A 26 19.71 -9.07 -6.30
C ASP A 26 19.50 -8.08 -5.14
N LEU A 27 18.37 -8.16 -4.44
CA LEU A 27 18.07 -7.26 -3.35
C LEU A 27 18.62 -7.78 -2.01
N PRO A 28 19.17 -6.92 -1.16
CA PRO A 28 19.46 -7.29 0.22
C PRO A 28 18.19 -7.64 0.98
N GLN A 29 18.31 -8.18 2.17
CA GLN A 29 17.19 -8.27 3.10
C GLN A 29 16.86 -6.86 3.63
N PHE A 30 15.58 -6.58 3.77
CA PHE A 30 15.07 -5.29 4.28
C PHE A 30 13.80 -5.51 5.10
N ASP A 31 13.55 -4.63 6.06
CA ASP A 31 12.40 -4.73 6.95
C ASP A 31 11.15 -4.01 6.43
N LEU A 32 11.33 -3.00 5.59
CA LEU A 32 10.24 -2.15 5.09
C LEU A 32 10.30 -2.02 3.58
N LEU A 33 9.17 -2.26 2.92
CA LEU A 33 8.95 -1.93 1.52
C LEU A 33 7.91 -0.81 1.42
N CYS A 34 8.28 0.31 0.80
CA CYS A 34 7.37 1.41 0.50
C CYS A 34 7.09 1.45 -1.00
N GLY A 35 5.82 1.68 -1.37
CA GLY A 35 5.47 1.77 -2.78
C GLY A 35 4.13 2.45 -3.03
N GLY A 36 4.07 3.26 -4.11
CA GLY A 36 2.84 3.71 -4.72
C GLY A 36 2.61 2.97 -6.04
N PHE A 37 1.36 2.70 -6.37
CA PHE A 37 0.99 2.05 -7.61
C PHE A 37 -0.25 2.72 -8.22
N PRO A 38 -0.40 2.73 -9.58
CA PRO A 38 -1.56 3.33 -10.21
C PRO A 38 -2.82 2.51 -9.92
N CYS A 39 -3.96 3.22 -9.75
CA CYS A 39 -5.27 2.60 -9.69
C CYS A 39 -5.67 2.18 -11.12
N GLN A 40 -5.28 0.98 -11.53
CA GLN A 40 -5.69 0.39 -12.79
C GLN A 40 -6.64 -0.77 -12.51
N ALA A 41 -7.64 -0.93 -13.39
CA ALA A 41 -8.52 -2.08 -13.32
C ALA A 41 -7.70 -3.36 -13.40
N PHE A 42 -7.91 -4.27 -12.46
CA PHE A 42 -7.48 -5.65 -12.60
C PHE A 42 -8.40 -6.28 -13.65
N SER A 43 -8.12 -5.99 -14.94
CA SER A 43 -8.91 -6.49 -16.04
C SER A 43 -8.91 -8.01 -16.03
N ASN A 44 -10.03 -8.60 -15.63
CA ASN A 44 -10.39 -10.00 -15.85
C ASN A 44 -9.42 -11.11 -15.37
N ALA A 45 -8.53 -10.86 -14.44
CA ALA A 45 -7.83 -11.92 -13.74
C ALA A 45 -8.86 -12.66 -12.88
N GLY A 46 -9.55 -13.59 -13.52
CA GLY A 46 -10.64 -14.34 -12.93
C GLY A 46 -10.17 -15.09 -11.69
N ARG A 47 -11.10 -15.25 -10.74
CA ARG A 47 -11.05 -15.96 -9.45
C ARG A 47 -10.44 -17.38 -9.46
N ARG A 48 -9.79 -17.83 -10.57
CA ARG A 48 -9.35 -19.23 -10.74
C ARG A 48 -7.92 -19.46 -11.20
N LYS A 49 -7.16 -18.38 -11.49
CA LYS A 49 -5.77 -18.57 -11.95
C LYS A 49 -4.85 -17.67 -11.16
N GLY A 50 -4.49 -18.02 -9.96
CA GLY A 50 -3.51 -17.40 -9.07
C GLY A 50 -2.70 -16.17 -9.55
N PHE A 51 -1.77 -15.70 -8.78
CA PHE A 51 -0.85 -14.59 -9.05
C PHE A 51 -0.24 -14.54 -10.49
N ALA A 52 -0.29 -15.64 -11.23
CA ALA A 52 0.38 -15.78 -12.53
C ALA A 52 -0.24 -14.96 -13.67
N ASP A 53 -1.57 -14.74 -13.69
CA ASP A 53 -2.25 -14.03 -14.79
C ASP A 53 -2.40 -12.52 -14.53
N ALA A 54 -2.16 -12.07 -13.29
CA ALA A 54 -2.23 -10.67 -12.90
C ALA A 54 -0.89 -9.91 -13.05
N ARG A 55 0.15 -10.55 -13.56
CA ARG A 55 1.55 -10.06 -13.68
C ARG A 55 1.76 -8.79 -14.51
N GLY A 56 0.73 -8.03 -14.79
CA GLY A 56 0.84 -6.78 -15.56
C GLY A 56 0.63 -5.51 -14.77
N THR A 57 0.23 -5.58 -13.51
CA THR A 57 0.02 -4.37 -12.71
C THR A 57 1.14 -4.17 -11.70
N LEU A 58 1.53 -2.92 -11.47
CA LEU A 58 2.62 -2.59 -10.54
C LEU A 58 2.34 -3.06 -9.10
N PHE A 59 1.08 -3.24 -8.70
CA PHE A 59 0.76 -3.85 -7.41
C PHE A 59 1.30 -5.28 -7.29
N PHE A 60 1.15 -6.09 -8.35
CA PHE A 60 1.64 -7.47 -8.31
C PHE A 60 3.17 -7.57 -8.35
N GLU A 61 3.86 -6.56 -8.86
CA GLU A 61 5.32 -6.48 -8.71
C GLU A 61 5.71 -6.21 -7.26
N ILE A 62 4.97 -5.35 -6.55
CA ILE A 62 5.14 -5.16 -5.11
C ILE A 62 4.88 -6.49 -4.37
N ALA A 63 3.77 -7.17 -4.69
CA ALA A 63 3.42 -8.44 -4.08
C ALA A 63 4.50 -9.52 -4.33
N ARG A 64 5.04 -9.60 -5.55
CA ARG A 64 6.13 -10.52 -5.91
C ARG A 64 7.40 -10.29 -5.08
N LEU A 65 7.79 -9.01 -4.92
CA LEU A 65 8.94 -8.66 -4.10
C LEU A 65 8.69 -8.94 -2.61
N ALA A 66 7.46 -8.66 -2.13
CA ALA A 66 7.06 -8.96 -0.76
C ALA A 66 7.01 -10.46 -0.48
N GLU A 67 6.58 -11.29 -1.45
CA GLU A 67 6.60 -12.75 -1.35
C GLU A 67 8.02 -13.28 -1.21
N ALA A 68 8.93 -12.83 -2.07
CA ALA A 68 10.30 -13.31 -2.12
C ALA A 68 11.14 -12.84 -0.92
N LYS A 69 11.01 -11.57 -0.52
CA LYS A 69 11.86 -10.96 0.53
C LYS A 69 11.24 -10.97 1.92
N ARG A 70 9.92 -11.14 2.02
CA ARG A 70 9.21 -11.20 3.30
C ARG A 70 9.54 -10.04 4.25
N PRO A 71 9.53 -8.76 3.79
CA PRO A 71 9.77 -7.64 4.67
C PRO A 71 8.74 -7.63 5.82
N ARG A 72 9.14 -7.17 6.98
CA ARG A 72 8.26 -7.14 8.16
C ARG A 72 7.07 -6.20 7.96
N TYR A 73 7.27 -5.13 7.16
CA TYR A 73 6.28 -4.07 6.95
C TYR A 73 6.19 -3.70 5.46
N LEU A 74 4.95 -3.39 5.02
CA LEU A 74 4.72 -2.69 3.76
C LEU A 74 4.00 -1.38 4.06
N LEU A 75 4.39 -0.30 3.38
CA LEU A 75 3.68 0.97 3.37
C LEU A 75 3.30 1.30 1.92
N LEU A 76 2.02 1.12 1.59
CA LEU A 76 1.54 1.29 0.23
C LEU A 76 0.65 2.53 0.12
N GLU A 77 0.76 3.25 -1.00
CA GLU A 77 0.00 4.47 -1.25
C GLU A 77 -0.84 4.36 -2.51
N ASN A 78 -2.04 4.93 -2.47
CA ASN A 78 -2.88 5.06 -3.66
C ASN A 78 -3.84 6.27 -3.54
N VAL A 79 -4.60 6.51 -4.59
CA VAL A 79 -5.70 7.49 -4.58
C VAL A 79 -6.93 6.91 -3.86
N PRO A 80 -7.78 7.75 -3.20
CA PRO A 80 -8.98 7.26 -2.51
C PRO A 80 -9.96 6.50 -3.41
N GLY A 81 -9.99 6.82 -4.71
CA GLY A 81 -10.79 6.11 -5.70
C GLY A 81 -10.53 4.61 -5.77
N LEU A 82 -9.38 4.13 -5.25
CA LEU A 82 -9.09 2.70 -5.13
C LEU A 82 -10.15 1.97 -4.31
N LEU A 83 -10.65 2.59 -3.23
CA LEU A 83 -11.61 1.96 -2.31
C LEU A 83 -12.94 1.64 -2.96
N SER A 84 -13.38 2.48 -3.93
CA SER A 84 -14.64 2.32 -4.67
C SER A 84 -14.47 1.77 -6.08
N HIS A 85 -13.23 1.60 -6.55
CA HIS A 85 -12.94 1.14 -7.91
C HIS A 85 -13.56 -0.23 -8.19
N ASP A 86 -14.27 -0.36 -9.32
CA ASP A 86 -15.03 -1.56 -9.70
C ASP A 86 -15.93 -2.08 -8.54
N HIS A 87 -16.70 -1.16 -7.95
CA HIS A 87 -17.58 -1.47 -6.80
C HIS A 87 -16.82 -2.12 -5.62
N GLY A 88 -15.59 -1.68 -5.36
CA GLY A 88 -14.72 -2.19 -4.28
C GLY A 88 -14.00 -3.50 -4.60
N LYS A 89 -14.24 -4.13 -5.76
CA LYS A 89 -13.63 -5.42 -6.11
C LYS A 89 -12.12 -5.34 -6.25
N THR A 90 -11.61 -4.23 -6.80
CA THR A 90 -10.16 -4.00 -6.93
C THR A 90 -9.49 -3.96 -5.57
N PHE A 91 -10.07 -3.23 -4.62
CA PHE A 91 -9.52 -3.13 -3.28
C PHE A 91 -9.60 -4.48 -2.53
N ALA A 92 -10.71 -5.18 -2.66
CA ALA A 92 -10.86 -6.53 -2.10
C ALA A 92 -9.83 -7.53 -2.66
N ALA A 93 -9.51 -7.45 -3.95
CA ALA A 93 -8.47 -8.29 -4.56
C ALA A 93 -7.06 -7.98 -4.01
N ILE A 94 -6.75 -6.69 -3.76
CA ILE A 94 -5.50 -6.29 -3.12
C ILE A 94 -5.41 -6.84 -1.69
N LEU A 95 -6.48 -6.70 -0.90
CA LEU A 95 -6.52 -7.22 0.46
C LEU A 95 -6.36 -8.74 0.49
N SER A 96 -7.05 -9.46 -0.41
CA SER A 96 -6.92 -10.92 -0.53
C SER A 96 -5.49 -11.32 -0.89
N ALA A 97 -4.85 -10.63 -1.82
CA ALA A 97 -3.48 -10.92 -2.21
C ALA A 97 -2.48 -10.70 -1.06
N LEU A 98 -2.66 -9.66 -0.26
CA LEU A 98 -1.82 -9.38 0.90
C LEU A 98 -2.06 -10.38 2.04
N ASP A 99 -3.31 -10.82 2.23
CA ASP A 99 -3.68 -11.87 3.19
C ASP A 99 -3.08 -13.22 2.81
N ASP A 100 -3.15 -13.60 1.52
CA ASP A 100 -2.52 -14.82 0.98
C ASP A 100 -0.99 -14.83 1.21
N LEU A 101 -0.36 -13.66 1.22
CA LEU A 101 1.05 -13.49 1.58
C LEU A 101 1.29 -13.47 3.11
N GLY A 102 0.23 -13.55 3.92
CA GLY A 102 0.30 -13.56 5.38
C GLY A 102 0.45 -12.20 6.02
N TYR A 103 0.16 -11.11 5.31
CA TYR A 103 0.17 -9.76 5.87
C TYR A 103 -1.19 -9.40 6.47
N HIS A 104 -1.17 -8.88 7.69
CA HIS A 104 -2.28 -8.12 8.25
C HIS A 104 -2.27 -6.71 7.67
N VAL A 105 -3.44 -6.16 7.33
CA VAL A 105 -3.56 -4.87 6.65
C VAL A 105 -4.44 -3.93 7.44
N GLU A 106 -3.92 -2.75 7.74
CA GLU A 106 -4.69 -1.58 8.17
C GLU A 106 -4.61 -0.52 7.09
N TRP A 107 -5.64 0.31 6.94
CA TRP A 107 -5.60 1.40 5.99
C TRP A 107 -6.27 2.64 6.54
N THR A 108 -5.88 3.80 6.01
CA THR A 108 -6.46 5.10 6.34
C THR A 108 -6.41 6.03 5.15
N VAL A 109 -7.33 6.99 5.09
CA VAL A 109 -7.30 8.08 4.12
C VAL A 109 -6.80 9.34 4.81
N LEU A 110 -5.66 9.85 4.37
CA LEU A 110 -5.07 11.07 4.91
C LEU A 110 -5.16 12.20 3.89
N ASN A 111 -5.34 13.44 4.38
CA ASN A 111 -5.32 14.62 3.54
C ASN A 111 -4.18 15.53 3.99
N SER A 112 -3.30 15.91 3.07
CA SER A 112 -2.13 16.75 3.34
C SER A 112 -2.47 18.07 4.03
N LYS A 113 -3.69 18.63 3.80
CA LYS A 113 -4.15 19.87 4.47
C LYS A 113 -4.12 19.82 6.00
N HIS A 114 -4.19 18.61 6.59
CA HIS A 114 -4.18 18.41 8.04
C HIS A 114 -2.76 18.30 8.63
N PHE A 115 -1.74 18.38 7.77
CA PHE A 115 -0.32 18.23 8.16
C PHE A 115 0.51 19.48 7.85
N GLY A 116 -0.12 20.68 7.89
CA GLY A 116 0.57 21.94 7.68
C GLY A 116 0.94 22.25 6.23
N VAL A 117 0.43 21.48 5.27
CA VAL A 117 0.68 21.72 3.83
C VAL A 117 -0.51 22.45 3.22
N PRO A 118 -0.32 23.60 2.51
CA PRO A 118 -1.41 24.37 1.89
C PRO A 118 -1.90 23.68 0.60
N GLN A 119 -2.17 22.38 0.66
CA GLN A 119 -2.66 21.57 -0.45
C GLN A 119 -3.67 20.55 0.05
N SER A 120 -4.83 20.50 -0.57
CA SER A 120 -5.80 19.41 -0.32
C SER A 120 -5.49 18.23 -1.22
N ARG A 121 -4.79 17.22 -0.67
CA ARG A 121 -4.43 15.99 -1.39
C ARG A 121 -4.77 14.77 -0.53
N LYS A 122 -5.89 14.13 -0.85
CA LYS A 122 -6.30 12.88 -0.18
C LYS A 122 -5.54 11.69 -0.77
N ARG A 123 -5.06 10.80 0.10
CA ARG A 123 -4.42 9.52 -0.28
C ARG A 123 -4.82 8.43 0.69
N VAL A 124 -5.04 7.24 0.16
CA VAL A 124 -5.17 6.04 0.98
C VAL A 124 -3.78 5.46 1.22
N PHE A 125 -3.50 5.13 2.46
CA PHE A 125 -2.30 4.42 2.89
C PHE A 125 -2.70 3.07 3.44
N LEU A 126 -2.07 2.00 2.92
CA LEU A 126 -2.18 0.66 3.47
C LEU A 126 -0.91 0.38 4.25
N ILE A 127 -1.08 -0.05 5.49
CA ILE A 127 0.00 -0.41 6.40
C ILE A 127 -0.12 -1.90 6.63
N CYS A 128 0.88 -2.66 6.15
CA CYS A 128 0.85 -4.10 6.21
C CYS A 128 1.99 -4.60 7.12
N TYR A 129 1.73 -5.64 7.89
CA TYR A 129 2.70 -6.22 8.82
C TYR A 129 2.49 -7.72 8.96
N LEU A 130 3.58 -8.46 9.19
CA LEU A 130 3.55 -9.92 9.40
C LEU A 130 3.19 -10.30 10.84
N ASP A 131 3.53 -9.45 11.82
CA ASP A 131 3.28 -9.74 13.22
C ASP A 131 1.92 -9.16 13.67
N PRO A 132 0.92 -10.01 14.02
CA PRO A 132 -0.41 -9.55 14.43
C PRO A 132 -0.39 -8.67 15.68
N ARG A 133 0.68 -8.69 16.47
CA ARG A 133 0.84 -7.81 17.64
C ARG A 133 1.02 -6.34 17.28
N CYS A 134 1.24 -6.03 15.99
CA CYS A 134 1.32 -4.66 15.48
C CYS A 134 -0.06 -4.00 15.29
N ALA A 135 -1.15 -4.76 15.34
CA ALA A 135 -2.51 -4.26 15.15
C ALA A 135 -2.83 -3.09 16.10
N GLY A 136 -3.36 -2.01 15.54
CA GLY A 136 -3.76 -0.81 16.28
C GLY A 136 -2.62 0.01 16.88
N LYS A 137 -1.34 -0.28 16.55
CA LYS A 137 -0.20 0.46 17.09
C LYS A 137 0.26 1.63 16.21
N ILE A 138 -0.11 1.62 14.94
CA ILE A 138 0.28 2.65 13.97
C ILE A 138 -0.86 3.62 13.73
N LEU A 139 -2.08 3.13 13.67
CA LEU A 139 -3.28 3.94 13.56
C LEU A 139 -3.96 4.10 14.93
N PRO A 140 -4.62 5.23 15.22
CA PRO A 140 -4.85 6.39 14.35
C PRO A 140 -3.64 7.31 14.21
N VAL A 141 -3.56 8.00 13.08
CA VAL A 141 -2.63 9.12 12.86
C VAL A 141 -3.34 10.42 13.25
N PHE A 142 -2.63 11.32 13.91
CA PHE A 142 -3.18 12.60 14.35
C PHE A 142 -2.69 13.75 13.45
N GLY A 143 -3.60 14.67 13.12
CA GLY A 143 -3.25 15.91 12.45
C GLY A 143 -2.52 16.89 13.36
N THR A 144 -2.06 18.01 12.78
CA THR A 144 -1.40 19.10 13.52
C THR A 144 -2.29 19.76 14.56
N ASP A 145 -3.61 19.61 14.46
CA ASP A 145 -4.61 20.07 15.42
C ASP A 145 -4.89 19.07 16.56
N GLY A 146 -4.14 17.97 16.61
CA GLY A 146 -4.28 16.91 17.63
C GLY A 146 -5.53 16.04 17.48
N LYS A 147 -6.33 16.24 16.43
CA LYS A 147 -7.50 15.38 16.15
C LYS A 147 -7.08 14.13 15.42
N ALA A 148 -7.68 13.00 15.80
CA ALA A 148 -7.49 11.76 15.07
C ALA A 148 -7.98 11.93 13.63
N LEU A 149 -7.09 11.66 12.69
CA LEU A 149 -7.42 11.63 11.27
C LEU A 149 -7.88 10.21 10.96
N ILE A 150 -9.10 10.12 10.57
CA ILE A 150 -9.86 8.95 10.11
C ILE A 150 -9.15 7.62 10.25
N GLN A 151 -9.79 6.72 10.94
CA GLN A 151 -9.33 5.35 11.11
C GLN A 151 -10.25 4.41 10.31
N VAL A 152 -9.66 3.67 9.40
CA VAL A 152 -10.31 2.52 8.78
C VAL A 152 -9.51 1.30 9.18
N LEU A 153 -10.07 0.48 10.05
CA LEU A 153 -9.45 -0.77 10.46
C LEU A 153 -9.93 -1.89 9.55
N GLY A 154 -9.00 -2.51 8.87
CA GLY A 154 -9.24 -3.73 8.11
C GLY A 154 -8.34 -4.86 8.61
N GLY A 155 -8.88 -5.98 8.82
CA GLY A 155 -8.21 -7.23 9.11
C GLY A 155 -9.16 -8.38 8.72
N SER A 156 -8.70 -9.59 8.56
CA SER A 156 -9.44 -10.75 8.04
C SER A 156 -10.71 -11.14 8.80
N GLN A 157 -11.11 -10.36 9.80
CA GLN A 157 -12.36 -10.57 10.53
C GLN A 157 -13.12 -9.25 10.75
N GLY A 158 -14.06 -8.96 9.85
CA GLY A 158 -15.12 -7.99 10.05
C GLY A 158 -14.70 -6.53 10.08
N HIS A 159 -14.65 -5.90 8.93
CA HIS A 159 -14.19 -4.52 8.78
C HIS A 159 -15.34 -3.52 8.85
N ARG A 160 -15.12 -2.44 9.60
CA ARG A 160 -15.96 -1.23 9.52
C ARG A 160 -15.10 -0.10 8.95
N VAL A 161 -15.54 0.43 7.82
CA VAL A 161 -15.03 1.70 7.30
C VAL A 161 -15.72 2.80 8.10
N TYR A 162 -14.95 3.63 8.79
CA TYR A 162 -15.48 4.82 9.45
C TYR A 162 -14.89 6.04 8.75
N ASP A 163 -15.75 6.79 8.08
CA ASP A 163 -15.45 8.11 7.54
C ASP A 163 -16.19 9.17 8.38
N PRO A 164 -15.51 9.96 9.21
CA PRO A 164 -16.15 11.00 10.01
C PRO A 164 -16.72 12.16 9.16
N GLU A 165 -16.36 12.28 7.88
CA GLU A 165 -16.92 13.27 6.95
C GLU A 165 -18.11 12.69 6.13
N GLY A 166 -18.51 11.42 6.35
CA GLY A 166 -19.75 10.85 5.79
C GLY A 166 -19.74 10.61 4.29
N VAL A 167 -18.56 10.47 3.69
CA VAL A 167 -18.42 10.11 2.27
C VAL A 167 -18.27 8.59 2.18
N ALA A 168 -19.41 7.89 2.11
CA ALA A 168 -19.48 6.49 1.74
C ALA A 168 -19.43 6.32 0.23
#